data_aa834d732cb8adce2e8b6a64dcd12798
#
_entry.id   aa834d732cb8adce2e8b6a64dcd12798
#
_cell.length_a   1.000
_cell.length_b   1.000
_cell.length_c   1.000
_cell.angle_alpha   90.00
_cell.angle_beta   90.00
_cell.angle_gamma   90.00
#
_symmetry.space_group_name_H-M   'P 1'
#
loop_
_entity.id
_entity.type
_entity.pdbx_description
1 polymer ?
#
loop_
_entity_poly.entity_id
_entity_poly.type
_entity_poly.pdbx_seq_one_letter_code
_entity_poly.pdbx_strand_id
1 'polypeptide(L)'
;MLISNDQIAKILSAGGGLRLSANGYSMAQLKAFCTAAAAGGARLVLTDIGAYTANQLIALAELAPTLVLFDLVPVATQTAAGAQR
;
A
#
# COMPACT_ATOMS: atom_id res chain seq x y z
N MET A 1 -13.50 2.24 12.64
CA MET A 1 -13.24 3.65 12.46
C MET A 1 -13.20 3.99 10.99
N LEU A 2 -13.85 5.06 10.59
CA LEU A 2 -13.82 5.49 9.21
C LEU A 2 -12.88 6.66 9.04
N ILE A 3 -11.95 6.52 8.12
CA ILE A 3 -10.96 7.54 7.84
C ILE A 3 -11.08 7.92 6.37
N SER A 4 -11.18 9.20 6.09
CA SER A 4 -11.28 9.67 4.72
C SER A 4 -9.91 9.61 4.04
N ASN A 5 -9.92 9.70 2.71
CA ASN A 5 -8.67 9.69 1.95
C ASN A 5 -7.78 10.87 2.35
N ASP A 6 -8.40 12.03 2.60
CA ASP A 6 -7.63 13.17 3.06
C ASP A 6 -6.95 12.89 4.38
N GLN A 7 -7.63 12.22 5.29
CA GLN A 7 -7.06 11.89 6.60
C GLN A 7 -5.92 10.91 6.47
N ILE A 8 -6.06 9.92 5.57
CA ILE A 8 -4.98 8.98 5.32
C ILE A 8 -3.74 9.72 4.83
N ALA A 9 -3.92 10.62 3.86
CA ALA A 9 -2.80 11.40 3.34
C ALA A 9 -2.16 12.26 4.41
N LYS A 10 -2.97 12.85 5.29
CA LYS A 10 -2.45 13.66 6.37
C LYS A 10 -1.63 12.86 7.37
N ILE A 11 -2.10 11.66 7.70
CA ILE A 11 -1.37 10.78 8.60
C ILE A 11 -0.01 10.44 8.01
N LEU A 12 0.01 10.08 6.74
CA LEU A 12 1.25 9.74 6.06
C LEU A 12 2.19 10.93 5.98
N SER A 13 1.66 12.10 5.66
CA SER A 13 2.48 13.31 5.57
C SER A 13 3.08 13.69 6.92
N ALA A 14 2.42 13.31 8.00
CA ALA A 14 2.92 13.57 9.33
C ALA A 14 3.92 12.52 9.81
N GLY A 15 4.19 11.51 9.00
CA GLY A 15 5.15 10.47 9.35
C GLY A 15 4.54 9.23 9.97
N GLY A 16 3.22 9.13 10.02
CA GLY A 16 2.56 7.96 10.59
C GLY A 16 2.45 6.84 9.57
N GLY A 17 3.01 5.68 9.86
CA GLY A 17 2.92 4.53 8.98
C GLY A 17 1.55 3.89 9.03
N LEU A 18 1.12 3.32 7.91
CA LEU A 18 -0.17 2.68 7.79
C LEU A 18 -0.06 1.36 7.05
N ARG A 19 -0.98 0.47 7.35
CA ARG A 19 -1.19 -0.73 6.55
C ARG A 19 -2.58 -0.58 5.94
N LEU A 20 -2.66 -0.69 4.62
CA LEU A 20 -3.86 -0.33 3.90
C LEU A 20 -4.16 -1.35 2.82
N SER A 21 -5.42 -1.74 2.68
CA SER A 21 -5.81 -2.58 1.57
C SER A 21 -5.90 -1.72 0.32
N ALA A 22 -5.24 -2.15 -0.75
CA ALA A 22 -5.31 -1.43 -2.02
C ALA A 22 -6.65 -1.62 -2.71
N ASN A 23 -7.40 -2.62 -2.28
CA ASN A 23 -8.70 -2.90 -2.86
C ASN A 23 -9.65 -1.77 -2.49
N GLY A 24 -10.30 -1.18 -3.45
CA GLY A 24 -11.19 -0.06 -3.18
C GLY A 24 -10.60 1.30 -3.42
N TYR A 25 -9.32 1.37 -3.78
CA TYR A 25 -8.69 2.64 -4.13
C TYR A 25 -8.25 2.60 -5.58
N SER A 26 -8.31 3.74 -6.24
CA SER A 26 -7.82 3.86 -7.61
C SER A 26 -6.31 4.04 -7.62
N MET A 27 -5.69 3.86 -8.78
CA MET A 27 -4.26 4.14 -8.90
C MET A 27 -3.92 5.57 -8.53
N ALA A 28 -4.79 6.52 -8.92
CA ALA A 28 -4.57 7.92 -8.59
C ALA A 28 -4.55 8.13 -7.07
N GLN A 29 -5.45 7.47 -6.36
CA GLN A 29 -5.49 7.56 -4.91
C GLN A 29 -4.27 6.94 -4.27
N LEU A 30 -3.86 5.77 -4.75
CA LEU A 30 -2.67 5.10 -4.22
C LEU A 30 -1.41 5.92 -4.50
N LYS A 31 -1.32 6.55 -5.66
CA LYS A 31 -0.20 7.44 -5.96
C LYS A 31 -0.15 8.63 -5.01
N ALA A 32 -1.31 9.19 -4.69
CA ALA A 32 -1.37 10.30 -3.75
C ALA A 32 -0.91 9.87 -2.37
N PHE A 33 -1.28 8.67 -1.94
CA PHE A 33 -0.84 8.15 -0.64
C PHE A 33 0.67 7.91 -0.63
N CYS A 34 1.21 7.37 -1.70
CA CYS A 34 2.66 7.16 -1.79
C CYS A 34 3.41 8.49 -1.74
N THR A 35 2.90 9.50 -2.43
CA THR A 35 3.50 10.83 -2.42
C THR A 35 3.47 11.42 -1.01
N ALA A 36 2.34 11.27 -0.32
CA ALA A 36 2.22 11.74 1.05
C ALA A 36 3.17 10.99 1.99
N ALA A 37 3.32 9.69 1.78
CA ALA A 37 4.25 8.89 2.58
C ALA A 37 5.68 9.37 2.37
N ALA A 38 6.04 9.65 1.14
CA ALA A 38 7.39 10.15 0.85
C ALA A 38 7.63 11.51 1.52
N ALA A 39 6.62 12.37 1.49
CA ALA A 39 6.76 13.69 2.11
C ALA A 39 6.95 13.59 3.61
N GLY A 40 6.29 12.64 4.25
CA GLY A 40 6.40 12.49 5.70
C GLY A 40 7.44 11.48 6.16
N GLY A 41 8.08 10.77 5.24
CA GLY A 41 8.98 9.69 5.63
C GLY A 41 8.24 8.52 6.24
N ALA A 42 6.97 8.34 5.89
CA ALA A 42 6.13 7.33 6.49
C ALA A 42 6.20 6.03 5.73
N ARG A 43 6.03 4.92 6.43
CA ARG A 43 5.99 3.62 5.80
C ARG A 43 4.56 3.25 5.44
N LEU A 44 4.35 2.82 4.21
CA LEU A 44 3.02 2.43 3.74
C LEU A 44 3.05 0.97 3.30
N VAL A 45 2.23 0.15 3.93
CA VAL A 45 2.10 -1.26 3.56
C VAL A 45 0.80 -1.43 2.81
N LEU A 46 0.88 -1.94 1.58
CA LEU A 46 -0.30 -2.17 0.75
C LEU A 46 -0.58 -3.66 0.66
N THR A 47 -1.81 -4.02 0.99
CA THR A 47 -2.27 -5.41 0.90
C THR A 47 -3.28 -5.53 -0.24
N ASP A 48 -3.69 -6.74 -0.54
CA ASP A 48 -4.72 -7.01 -1.55
C ASP A 48 -4.38 -6.43 -2.92
N ILE A 49 -3.12 -6.58 -3.31
CA ILE A 49 -2.62 -6.01 -4.55
C ILE A 49 -2.66 -6.97 -5.72
N GLY A 50 -3.37 -8.08 -5.59
CA GLY A 50 -3.37 -9.12 -6.60
C GLY A 50 -3.92 -8.69 -7.95
N ALA A 51 -4.74 -7.65 -8.00
CA ALA A 51 -5.29 -7.15 -9.26
C ALA A 51 -4.34 -6.20 -9.98
N TYR A 52 -3.21 -5.87 -9.38
CA TYR A 52 -2.29 -4.89 -9.95
C TYR A 52 -1.18 -5.57 -10.72
N THR A 53 -0.71 -4.93 -11.77
CA THR A 53 0.42 -5.44 -12.54
C THR A 53 1.72 -5.03 -11.87
N ALA A 54 2.79 -5.72 -12.21
CA ALA A 54 4.11 -5.36 -11.69
C ALA A 54 4.47 -3.93 -12.05
N ASN A 55 4.13 -3.48 -13.25
CA ASN A 55 4.43 -2.11 -13.65
C ASN A 55 3.70 -1.09 -12.79
N GLN A 56 2.46 -1.40 -12.41
CA GLN A 56 1.71 -0.51 -11.52
C GLN A 56 2.36 -0.44 -10.14
N LEU A 57 2.79 -1.57 -9.62
CA LEU A 57 3.45 -1.61 -8.32
C LEU A 57 4.79 -0.89 -8.35
N ILE A 58 5.53 -1.03 -9.44
CA ILE A 58 6.81 -0.32 -9.60
C ILE A 58 6.57 1.19 -9.61
N ALA A 59 5.53 1.64 -10.30
CA ALA A 59 5.21 3.07 -10.35
C ALA A 59 4.91 3.60 -8.95
N LEU A 60 4.21 2.83 -8.12
CA LEU A 60 3.95 3.25 -6.76
C LEU A 60 5.24 3.26 -5.92
N ALA A 61 6.07 2.26 -6.09
CA ALA A 61 7.31 2.18 -5.32
C ALA A 61 8.26 3.33 -5.66
N GLU A 62 8.25 3.77 -6.90
CA GLU A 62 9.12 4.87 -7.31
C GLU A 62 8.75 6.19 -6.67
N LEU A 63 7.50 6.35 -6.26
CA LEU A 63 7.06 7.58 -5.62
C LEU A 63 7.56 7.67 -4.18
N ALA A 64 7.76 6.55 -3.54
CA ALA A 64 8.23 6.52 -2.15
C ALA A 64 9.21 5.37 -1.96
N PRO A 65 10.42 5.47 -2.53
CA PRO A 65 11.38 4.36 -2.48
C PRO A 65 11.69 3.98 -1.04
N THR A 66 11.74 2.70 -0.79
CA THR A 66 11.99 2.09 0.52
C THR A 66 10.90 2.32 1.56
N LEU A 67 9.88 3.11 1.26
CA LEU A 67 8.81 3.38 2.21
C LEU A 67 7.55 2.58 1.93
N VAL A 68 7.36 2.14 0.68
CA VAL A 68 6.19 1.37 0.31
C VAL A 68 6.53 -0.11 0.34
N LEU A 69 5.72 -0.89 1.08
CA LEU A 69 5.90 -2.32 1.17
C LEU A 69 4.66 -2.99 0.60
N PHE A 70 4.85 -3.93 -0.30
CA PHE A 70 3.74 -4.68 -0.88
C PHE A 70 3.64 -6.04 -0.22
N ASP A 71 2.43 -6.35 0.27
CA ASP A 71 2.18 -7.63 0.89
C ASP A 71 1.63 -8.56 -0.20
N LEU A 72 2.49 -9.45 -0.68
CA LEU A 72 2.13 -10.37 -1.75
C LEU A 72 1.61 -11.71 -1.24
N VAL A 73 1.52 -11.87 0.05
CA VAL A 73 1.06 -13.14 0.62
C VAL A 73 -0.44 -13.26 0.45
N PRO A 74 -0.94 -14.25 -0.27
CA PRO A 74 -2.37 -14.38 -0.47
C PRO A 74 -3.02 -14.86 0.81
N VAL A 75 -3.93 -14.08 1.31
CA VAL A 75 -4.60 -14.43 2.52
C VAL A 75 -5.41 -15.68 2.39
N ALA A 76 -6.05 -15.83 1.29
CA ALA A 76 -6.96 -16.94 1.12
C ALA A 76 -6.29 -18.25 0.97
N THR A 77 -5.01 -18.30 0.69
CA THR A 77 -4.40 -19.54 0.46
C THR A 77 -3.54 -19.95 1.49
N GLN A 78 -3.66 -19.35 2.56
CA GLN A 78 -2.83 -19.75 3.52
C GLN A 78 -2.87 -21.09 3.76
N THR A 79 -3.58 -21.59 3.28
CA THR A 79 -3.61 -22.83 3.47
C THR A 79 -2.74 -23.49 2.86
N ALA A 80 -2.65 -23.58 2.34
CA ALA A 80 -2.05 -24.40 1.78
C ALA A 80 -0.91 -24.28 1.73
N ALA A 81 -0.84 -23.81 1.91
CA ALA A 81 0.00 -23.73 1.68
C ALA A 81 0.70 -24.18 2.10
N GLY A 82 0.40 -24.32 2.56
CA GLY A 82 1.10 -24.58 2.87
C GLY A 82 1.70 -25.32 2.24
N ALA A 83 1.44 -25.65 1.89
CA ALA A 83 1.90 -26.33 1.36
C ALA A 83 2.71 -26.06 0.54
N GLN A 84 2.98 -25.72 0.30
CA GLN A 84 3.69 -25.37 -0.36
C GLN A 84 4.60 -25.05 0.03
N ARG A 85 4.85 -25.49 0.44
CA ARG A 85 5.51 -25.13 0.88
C ARG A 85 6.15 -25.54 1.12
#